data_2a4ac779a7dbde327abcf00594098e6a
#
_entry.id   2a4ac779a7dbde327abcf00594098e6a
#
_cell.length_a   1.000
_cell.length_b   1.000
_cell.length_c   1.000
_cell.angle_alpha   90.00
_cell.angle_beta   90.00
_cell.angle_gamma   90.00
#
_symmetry.space_group_name_H-M   'P 1'
#
loop_
_entity.id
_entity.type
_entity.pdbx_description
1 polymer ?
#
loop_
_entity_poly.entity_id
_entity_poly.type
_entity_poly.pdbx_seq_one_letter_code
_entity_poly.pdbx_strand_id
1 'polypeptide(L)'
;DCNVIVGENAQGKTNLLEAIVYLSSARSPRARAEKELISFGKSECSIKANAFARNRDFLLEIALAAGRRRKILINKVPVKKGSDLSDVLGAVYFCPEDLLLIRDGAAARRKFMDDALCQLRARYAQALSDYHRAYEHKTRILRDSEEYPSLLDTLPEFDLRMAQSGAVIIYYRARFCERLKEYAGIAHRECSGGREELGVEY
;
A
#
# COMPACT_ATOMS: atom_id res chain seq x y z
N ASP A 1 3.49 16.24 18.65
CA ASP A 1 3.10 17.57 18.16
C ASP A 1 1.92 17.42 17.20
N CYS A 2 0.99 18.37 17.23
CA CYS A 2 -0.15 18.45 16.35
C CYS A 2 0.11 19.57 15.32
N ASN A 3 -0.06 19.27 14.03
CA ASN A 3 0.01 20.25 12.94
C ASN A 3 -1.36 20.41 12.30
N VAL A 4 -1.84 21.64 12.17
CA VAL A 4 -3.13 21.96 11.57
C VAL A 4 -2.94 22.66 10.23
N ILE A 5 -3.49 22.08 9.17
CA ILE A 5 -3.43 22.65 7.82
C ILE A 5 -4.77 23.31 7.51
N VAL A 6 -4.77 24.63 7.39
CA VAL A 6 -5.97 25.46 7.18
C VAL A 6 -5.89 26.13 5.81
N GLY A 7 -7.04 26.34 5.18
CA GLY A 7 -7.18 27.00 3.89
C GLY A 7 -8.51 26.65 3.22
N GLU A 8 -8.84 27.36 2.15
CA GLU A 8 -10.05 27.13 1.35
C GLU A 8 -10.05 25.77 0.66
N ASN A 9 -11.22 25.31 0.22
CA ASN A 9 -11.33 24.05 -0.53
C ASN A 9 -10.55 24.14 -1.85
N ALA A 10 -10.12 22.98 -2.34
CA ALA A 10 -9.33 22.83 -3.56
C ALA A 10 -7.90 23.45 -3.54
N GLN A 11 -7.39 23.91 -2.40
CA GLN A 11 -6.02 24.47 -2.27
C GLN A 11 -4.93 23.40 -2.07
N GLY A 12 -5.25 22.11 -2.21
CA GLY A 12 -4.25 21.06 -2.16
C GLY A 12 -3.90 20.52 -0.76
N LYS A 13 -4.66 20.87 0.29
CA LYS A 13 -4.44 20.36 1.65
C LYS A 13 -4.36 18.82 1.69
N THR A 14 -5.31 18.16 1.05
CA THR A 14 -5.35 16.70 0.96
C THR A 14 -4.20 16.14 0.12
N ASN A 15 -3.76 16.86 -0.92
CA ASN A 15 -2.61 16.45 -1.73
C ASN A 15 -1.31 16.48 -0.93
N LEU A 16 -1.17 17.40 0.03
CA LEU A 16 -0.02 17.43 0.93
C LEU A 16 -0.01 16.18 1.84
N LEU A 17 -1.15 15.84 2.43
CA LEU A 17 -1.28 14.61 3.23
C LEU A 17 -1.01 13.35 2.38
N GLU A 18 -1.55 13.30 1.17
CA GLU A 18 -1.29 12.22 0.22
C GLU A 18 0.21 12.10 -0.13
N ALA A 19 0.89 13.22 -0.32
CA ALA A 19 2.33 13.25 -0.59
C ALA A 19 3.15 12.66 0.58
N ILE A 20 2.78 12.95 1.84
CA ILE A 20 3.41 12.38 3.03
C ILE A 20 3.22 10.86 3.05
N VAL A 21 2.00 10.38 2.83
CA VAL A 21 1.69 8.95 2.78
C VAL A 21 2.42 8.28 1.61
N TYR A 22 2.48 8.93 0.46
CA TYR A 22 3.20 8.42 -0.70
C TYR A 22 4.70 8.28 -0.43
N LEU A 23 5.31 9.22 0.31
CA LEU A 23 6.70 9.14 0.75
C LEU A 23 6.96 8.02 1.76
N SER A 24 5.95 7.50 2.45
CA SER A 24 6.14 6.42 3.43
C SER A 24 6.18 5.02 2.79
N SER A 25 5.55 4.82 1.63
CA SER A 25 5.34 3.48 1.07
C SER A 25 5.40 3.41 -0.46
N ALA A 26 5.52 4.56 -1.12
CA ALA A 26 5.35 4.73 -2.56
C ALA A 26 3.99 4.18 -3.06
N ARG A 27 2.95 4.32 -2.24
CA ARG A 27 1.56 3.97 -2.54
C ARG A 27 0.67 5.16 -2.20
N SER A 28 -0.20 5.54 -3.14
CA SER A 28 -1.22 6.55 -2.85
C SER A 28 -2.46 5.89 -2.25
N PRO A 29 -3.08 6.47 -1.23
CA PRO A 29 -4.37 6.02 -0.72
C PRO A 29 -5.51 6.27 -1.69
N ARG A 30 -5.40 7.27 -2.59
CA ARG A 30 -6.46 7.76 -3.48
C ARG A 30 -6.25 7.43 -4.94
N ALA A 31 -5.03 7.66 -5.46
CA ALA A 31 -4.72 7.43 -6.87
C ALA A 31 -4.65 5.94 -7.19
N ARG A 32 -5.30 5.52 -8.26
CA ARG A 32 -5.27 4.15 -8.77
C ARG A 32 -4.05 3.87 -9.62
N ALA A 33 -3.51 4.90 -10.25
CA ALA A 33 -2.32 4.81 -11.09
C ALA A 33 -1.39 6.00 -10.83
N GLU A 34 -0.08 5.78 -10.91
CA GLU A 34 0.94 6.82 -10.66
C GLU A 34 0.80 8.05 -11.57
N LYS A 35 0.25 7.88 -12.78
CA LYS A 35 -0.03 9.00 -13.68
C LYS A 35 -1.02 10.03 -13.12
N GLU A 36 -1.89 9.61 -12.22
CA GLU A 36 -2.90 10.47 -11.58
C GLU A 36 -2.28 11.41 -10.52
N LEU A 37 -1.05 11.11 -10.08
CA LEU A 37 -0.27 11.97 -9.18
C LEU A 37 0.44 13.11 -9.91
N ILE A 38 0.49 13.05 -11.24
CA ILE A 38 1.11 14.09 -12.07
C ILE A 38 0.02 15.11 -12.43
N SER A 39 0.29 16.38 -12.19
CA SER A 39 -0.66 17.46 -12.49
C SER A 39 -1.03 17.49 -13.97
N PHE A 40 -2.28 17.86 -14.27
CA PHE A 40 -2.76 17.99 -15.64
C PHE A 40 -1.82 18.89 -16.48
N GLY A 41 -1.52 18.44 -17.69
CA GLY A 41 -0.63 19.13 -18.61
C GLY A 41 0.86 19.07 -18.26
N LYS A 42 1.25 18.32 -17.22
CA LYS A 42 2.64 18.06 -16.89
C LYS A 42 3.02 16.63 -17.26
N SER A 43 4.30 16.40 -17.55
CA SER A 43 4.85 15.07 -17.86
C SER A 43 5.54 14.42 -16.68
N GLU A 44 5.81 15.17 -15.60
CA GLU A 44 6.56 14.69 -14.44
C GLU A 44 6.14 15.43 -13.16
N CYS A 45 6.38 14.78 -12.03
CA CYS A 45 6.32 15.42 -10.71
C CYS A 45 7.38 14.85 -9.78
N SER A 46 7.69 15.56 -8.71
CA SER A 46 8.58 15.10 -7.66
C SER A 46 8.06 15.47 -6.28
N ILE A 47 8.29 14.59 -5.32
CA ILE A 47 7.97 14.78 -3.91
C ILE A 47 9.27 14.59 -3.14
N LYS A 48 9.58 15.55 -2.24
CA LYS A 48 10.77 15.53 -1.41
C LYS A 48 10.43 15.90 0.02
N ALA A 49 11.04 15.23 0.99
CA ALA A 49 10.93 15.58 2.39
C ALA A 49 12.20 15.25 3.14
N ASN A 50 12.50 16.04 4.17
CA ASN A 50 13.46 15.69 5.20
C ASN A 50 12.71 14.97 6.32
N ALA A 51 13.24 13.85 6.75
CA ALA A 51 12.72 13.04 7.85
C ALA A 51 13.83 12.78 8.87
N PHE A 52 13.52 12.90 10.15
CA PHE A 52 14.43 12.50 11.22
C PHE A 52 13.98 11.15 11.78
N ALA A 53 14.80 10.13 11.64
CA ALA A 53 14.52 8.79 12.12
C ALA A 53 15.83 8.11 12.55
N ARG A 54 15.75 7.19 13.50
CA ARG A 54 16.94 6.44 13.97
C ARG A 54 18.13 7.34 14.33
N ASN A 55 17.84 8.48 14.93
CA ASN A 55 18.83 9.48 15.37
C ASN A 55 19.66 10.11 14.24
N ARG A 56 19.11 10.21 13.03
CA ARG A 56 19.76 10.86 11.88
C ARG A 56 18.75 11.44 10.90
N ASP A 57 19.21 12.37 10.08
CA ASP A 57 18.43 12.97 9.00
C ASP A 57 18.43 12.09 7.75
N PHE A 58 17.28 12.03 7.10
CA PHE A 58 17.07 11.40 5.81
C PHE A 58 16.42 12.37 4.85
N LEU A 59 16.95 12.46 3.64
CA LEU A 59 16.30 13.08 2.51
C LEU A 59 15.56 11.99 1.70
N LEU A 60 14.26 12.04 1.69
CA LEU A 60 13.41 11.14 0.90
C LEU A 60 12.97 11.86 -0.38
N GLU A 61 13.13 11.21 -1.52
CA GLU A 61 12.73 11.77 -2.81
C GLU A 61 12.04 10.70 -3.66
N ILE A 62 10.89 11.04 -4.26
CA ILE A 62 10.24 10.25 -5.29
C ILE A 62 10.01 11.11 -6.50
N ALA A 63 10.47 10.65 -7.67
CA ALA A 63 10.22 11.30 -8.94
C ALA A 63 9.39 10.37 -9.85
N LEU A 64 8.33 10.92 -10.41
CA LEU A 64 7.43 10.26 -11.36
C LEU A 64 7.51 10.95 -12.71
N ALA A 65 7.49 10.17 -13.77
CA ALA A 65 7.37 10.67 -15.14
C ALA A 65 6.45 9.77 -15.95
N ALA A 66 5.64 10.37 -16.81
CA ALA A 66 4.69 9.65 -17.65
C ALA A 66 5.41 8.60 -18.52
N GLY A 67 4.90 7.36 -18.50
CA GLY A 67 5.46 6.25 -19.27
C GLY A 67 6.82 5.73 -18.77
N ARG A 68 7.31 6.19 -17.62
CA ARG A 68 8.57 5.74 -17.03
C ARG A 68 8.34 5.16 -15.64
N ARG A 69 9.22 4.24 -15.25
CA ARG A 69 9.24 3.73 -13.88
C ARG A 69 9.67 4.84 -12.94
N ARG A 70 8.95 4.96 -11.81
CA ARG A 70 9.30 5.90 -10.74
C ARG A 70 10.74 5.71 -10.25
N LYS A 71 11.37 6.80 -9.84
CA LYS A 71 12.65 6.81 -9.15
C LYS A 71 12.44 7.12 -7.68
N ILE A 72 13.04 6.32 -6.81
CA ILE A 72 12.99 6.51 -5.36
C ILE A 72 14.44 6.69 -4.89
N LEU A 73 14.70 7.72 -4.11
CA LEU A 73 16.02 7.99 -3.55
C LEU A 73 15.90 8.21 -2.04
N ILE A 74 16.85 7.67 -1.29
CA ILE A 74 17.07 7.95 0.13
C ILE A 74 18.50 8.50 0.27
N ASN A 75 18.62 9.74 0.74
CA ASN A 75 19.91 10.47 0.80
C ASN A 75 20.62 10.48 -0.55
N LYS A 76 19.86 10.73 -1.64
CA LYS A 76 20.33 10.73 -3.05
C LYS A 76 20.78 9.36 -3.57
N VAL A 77 20.69 8.28 -2.78
CA VAL A 77 21.00 6.92 -3.21
C VAL A 77 19.73 6.26 -3.74
N PRO A 78 19.74 5.72 -4.98
CA PRO A 78 18.58 5.06 -5.55
C PRO A 78 18.25 3.77 -4.79
N VAL A 79 16.95 3.59 -4.49
CA VAL A 79 16.41 2.35 -3.93
C VAL A 79 15.38 1.74 -4.88
N LYS A 80 15.23 0.43 -4.83
CA LYS A 80 14.39 -0.30 -5.81
C LYS A 80 12.96 -0.55 -5.32
N LYS A 81 12.76 -0.58 -4.00
CA LYS A 81 11.50 -0.98 -3.37
C LYS A 81 10.88 0.19 -2.60
N GLY A 82 9.57 0.35 -2.72
CA GLY A 82 8.82 1.30 -1.90
C GLY A 82 8.88 0.97 -0.40
N SER A 83 9.04 -0.32 -0.05
CA SER A 83 9.21 -0.77 1.33
C SER A 83 10.47 -0.20 2.02
N ASP A 84 11.48 0.20 1.23
CA ASP A 84 12.70 0.80 1.79
C ASP A 84 12.43 2.18 2.43
N LEU A 85 11.38 2.87 1.94
CA LEU A 85 10.90 4.13 2.53
C LEU A 85 10.25 3.90 3.89
N SER A 86 9.49 2.80 4.04
CA SER A 86 8.80 2.48 5.29
C SER A 86 9.76 2.18 6.46
N ASP A 87 11.02 1.87 6.15
CA ASP A 87 12.08 1.76 7.16
C ASP A 87 12.49 3.12 7.76
N VAL A 88 12.17 4.21 7.08
CA VAL A 88 12.49 5.59 7.50
C VAL A 88 11.26 6.33 7.98
N LEU A 89 10.17 6.26 7.22
CA LEU A 89 8.94 6.99 7.47
C LEU A 89 7.75 6.03 7.45
N GLY A 90 7.11 5.80 8.59
CA GLY A 90 5.79 5.15 8.69
C GLY A 90 4.69 6.20 8.73
N ALA A 91 3.59 5.99 8.00
CA ALA A 91 2.44 6.86 8.02
C ALA A 91 1.14 6.09 8.20
N VAL A 92 0.27 6.60 9.06
CA VAL A 92 -1.12 6.16 9.15
C VAL A 92 -1.98 7.31 8.61
N TYR A 93 -2.78 7.00 7.62
CA TYR A 93 -3.68 7.95 6.98
C TYR A 93 -5.12 7.56 7.27
N PHE A 94 -5.93 8.54 7.61
CA PHE A 94 -7.37 8.40 7.77
C PHE A 94 -8.09 9.43 6.91
N CYS A 95 -9.08 9.00 6.18
CA CYS A 95 -9.94 9.85 5.37
C CYS A 95 -11.42 9.45 5.53
N PRO A 96 -12.37 10.32 5.17
CA PRO A 96 -13.80 10.01 5.30
C PRO A 96 -14.23 8.73 4.58
N GLU A 97 -13.56 8.37 3.50
CA GLU A 97 -13.80 7.15 2.72
C GLU A 97 -13.50 5.89 3.54
N ASP A 98 -12.58 5.94 4.50
CA ASP A 98 -12.25 4.81 5.37
C ASP A 98 -13.42 4.40 6.29
N LEU A 99 -14.38 5.29 6.52
CA LEU A 99 -15.63 4.97 7.22
C LEU A 99 -16.47 3.92 6.46
N LEU A 100 -16.24 3.80 5.16
CA LEU A 100 -16.92 2.82 4.31
C LEU A 100 -16.24 1.44 4.32
N LEU A 101 -15.11 1.28 5.02
CA LEU A 101 -14.31 0.05 5.06
C LEU A 101 -15.14 -1.22 5.32
N ILE A 102 -16.13 -1.13 6.20
CA ILE A 102 -17.03 -2.25 6.53
C ILE A 102 -18.06 -2.46 5.41
N ARG A 103 -18.56 -1.39 4.79
CA ARG A 103 -19.60 -1.42 3.76
C ARG A 103 -19.07 -1.85 2.40
N ASP A 104 -17.85 -1.46 2.06
CA ASP A 104 -17.22 -1.68 0.74
C ASP A 104 -16.76 -3.13 0.51
N GLY A 105 -17.05 -4.02 1.45
CA GLY A 105 -16.85 -5.45 1.31
C GLY A 105 -15.40 -5.91 1.46
N ALA A 106 -15.15 -7.17 1.09
CA ALA A 106 -13.89 -7.87 1.39
C ALA A 106 -12.67 -7.28 0.65
N ALA A 107 -12.86 -6.68 -0.51
CA ALA A 107 -11.74 -6.08 -1.27
C ALA A 107 -11.14 -4.87 -0.55
N ALA A 108 -11.99 -3.99 -0.01
CA ALA A 108 -11.56 -2.83 0.76
C ALA A 108 -10.84 -3.25 2.05
N ARG A 109 -11.38 -4.24 2.77
CA ARG A 109 -10.75 -4.78 3.97
C ARG A 109 -9.38 -5.43 3.69
N ARG A 110 -9.26 -6.19 2.59
CA ARG A 110 -7.96 -6.73 2.18
C ARG A 110 -6.96 -5.62 1.84
N LYS A 111 -7.40 -4.60 1.09
CA LYS A 111 -6.55 -3.44 0.76
C LYS A 111 -6.04 -2.74 2.01
N PHE A 112 -6.89 -2.49 3.00
CA PHE A 112 -6.50 -1.90 4.29
C PHE A 112 -5.39 -2.71 4.97
N MET A 113 -5.57 -4.05 5.08
CA MET A 113 -4.54 -4.92 5.65
C MET A 113 -3.24 -4.90 4.84
N ASP A 114 -3.35 -4.93 3.50
CA ASP A 114 -2.20 -4.94 2.61
C ASP A 114 -1.40 -3.65 2.71
N ASP A 115 -2.06 -2.50 2.79
CA ASP A 115 -1.41 -1.20 2.92
C ASP A 115 -0.66 -1.10 4.26
N ALA A 116 -1.27 -1.55 5.36
CA ALA A 116 -0.62 -1.60 6.68
C ALA A 116 0.55 -2.60 6.70
N LEU A 117 0.32 -3.84 6.25
CA LEU A 117 1.33 -4.90 6.29
C LEU A 117 2.52 -4.63 5.38
N CYS A 118 2.31 -3.98 4.23
CA CYS A 118 3.40 -3.59 3.34
C CYS A 118 4.35 -2.56 3.97
N GLN A 119 3.85 -1.68 4.83
CA GLN A 119 4.69 -0.75 5.59
C GLN A 119 5.44 -1.46 6.72
N LEU A 120 4.78 -2.42 7.39
CA LEU A 120 5.31 -3.08 8.58
C LEU A 120 6.28 -4.23 8.28
N ARG A 121 6.15 -4.87 7.12
CA ARG A 121 6.84 -6.13 6.81
C ARG A 121 7.27 -6.21 5.34
N ALA A 122 8.55 -5.97 5.09
CA ALA A 122 9.12 -6.07 3.73
C ALA A 122 8.90 -7.44 3.08
N ARG A 123 8.93 -8.54 3.90
CA ARG A 123 8.63 -9.89 3.41
C ARG A 123 7.19 -10.04 2.91
N TYR A 124 6.23 -9.38 3.58
CA TYR A 124 4.85 -9.34 3.12
C TYR A 124 4.71 -8.58 1.81
N ALA A 125 5.29 -7.39 1.72
CA ALA A 125 5.28 -6.58 0.51
C ALA A 125 5.88 -7.32 -0.69
N GLN A 126 6.95 -8.09 -0.48
CA GLN A 126 7.56 -8.91 -1.51
C GLN A 126 6.60 -10.05 -1.94
N ALA A 127 6.05 -10.80 -0.96
CA ALA A 127 5.12 -11.89 -1.26
C ALA A 127 3.87 -11.40 -2.01
N LEU A 128 3.30 -10.25 -1.63
CA LEU A 128 2.16 -9.66 -2.31
C LEU A 128 2.50 -9.28 -3.77
N SER A 129 3.68 -8.71 -4.00
CA SER A 129 4.16 -8.39 -5.35
C SER A 129 4.38 -9.63 -6.21
N ASP A 130 4.95 -10.69 -5.63
CA ASP A 130 5.22 -11.94 -6.34
C ASP A 130 3.92 -12.69 -6.67
N TYR A 131 2.95 -12.67 -5.74
CA TYR A 131 1.61 -13.23 -5.97
C TYR A 131 0.89 -12.52 -7.13
N HIS A 132 0.86 -11.18 -7.12
CA HIS A 132 0.22 -10.41 -8.20
C HIS A 132 0.88 -10.68 -9.55
N ARG A 133 2.21 -10.72 -9.60
CA ARG A 133 2.93 -11.01 -10.84
C ARG A 133 2.62 -12.41 -11.37
N ALA A 134 2.64 -13.41 -10.50
CA ALA A 134 2.29 -14.78 -10.88
C ALA A 134 0.83 -14.89 -11.35
N TYR A 135 -0.09 -14.21 -10.67
CA TYR A 135 -1.50 -14.13 -11.04
C TYR A 135 -1.70 -13.49 -12.43
N GLU A 136 -1.03 -12.36 -12.72
CA GLU A 136 -1.10 -11.70 -14.03
C GLU A 136 -0.57 -12.60 -15.15
N HIS A 137 0.56 -13.29 -14.91
CA HIS A 137 1.10 -14.25 -15.88
C HIS A 137 0.13 -15.41 -16.11
N LYS A 138 -0.38 -16.02 -15.04
CA LYS A 138 -1.37 -17.10 -15.13
C LYS A 138 -2.61 -16.68 -15.91
N THR A 139 -3.15 -15.49 -15.61
CA THR A 139 -4.33 -14.95 -16.32
C THR A 139 -4.05 -14.77 -17.81
N ARG A 140 -2.84 -14.30 -18.17
CA ARG A 140 -2.43 -14.16 -19.58
C ARG A 140 -2.31 -15.51 -20.26
N ILE A 141 -1.65 -16.49 -19.63
CA ILE A 141 -1.51 -17.85 -20.15
C ILE A 141 -2.88 -18.47 -20.44
N LEU A 142 -3.80 -18.38 -19.48
CA LEU A 142 -5.15 -18.93 -19.63
C LEU A 142 -5.92 -18.27 -20.79
N ARG A 143 -5.77 -16.96 -20.98
CA ARG A 143 -6.40 -16.25 -22.09
C ARG A 143 -5.80 -16.65 -23.44
N ASP A 144 -4.47 -16.70 -23.52
CA ASP A 144 -3.75 -16.92 -24.79
C ASP A 144 -3.66 -18.43 -25.13
N SER A 145 -4.05 -19.33 -24.20
CA SER A 145 -4.02 -20.79 -24.40
C SER A 145 -5.04 -21.32 -25.41
N GLU A 146 -6.08 -20.56 -25.74
CA GLU A 146 -7.02 -20.92 -26.83
C GLU A 146 -6.30 -20.97 -28.18
N GLU A 147 -5.35 -20.05 -28.40
CA GLU A 147 -4.55 -19.98 -29.62
C GLU A 147 -3.25 -20.81 -29.51
N TYR A 148 -2.65 -20.88 -28.30
CA TYR A 148 -1.37 -21.56 -28.03
C TYR A 148 -1.51 -22.57 -26.88
N PRO A 149 -2.08 -23.77 -27.10
CA PRO A 149 -2.36 -24.73 -26.03
C PRO A 149 -1.13 -25.17 -25.21
N SER A 150 0.07 -25.17 -25.81
CA SER A 150 1.33 -25.52 -25.12
C SER A 150 1.68 -24.56 -23.96
N LEU A 151 1.10 -23.38 -23.90
CA LEU A 151 1.26 -22.46 -22.76
C LEU A 151 0.76 -23.07 -21.44
N LEU A 152 -0.23 -23.97 -21.50
CA LEU A 152 -0.78 -24.64 -20.33
C LEU A 152 0.27 -25.46 -19.57
N ASP A 153 1.30 -25.97 -20.25
CA ASP A 153 2.38 -26.74 -19.64
C ASP A 153 3.19 -25.92 -18.63
N THR A 154 3.12 -24.57 -18.74
CA THR A 154 3.81 -23.65 -17.82
C THR A 154 2.99 -23.30 -16.59
N LEU A 155 1.69 -23.59 -16.55
CA LEU A 155 0.80 -23.24 -15.43
C LEU A 155 1.26 -23.78 -14.07
N PRO A 156 1.74 -25.03 -13.93
CA PRO A 156 2.14 -25.58 -12.64
C PRO A 156 3.21 -24.74 -11.92
N GLU A 157 4.12 -24.10 -12.69
CA GLU A 157 5.14 -23.22 -12.09
C GLU A 157 4.51 -21.97 -11.47
N PHE A 158 3.57 -21.34 -12.18
CA PHE A 158 2.87 -20.16 -11.64
C PHE A 158 1.95 -20.52 -10.48
N ASP A 159 1.30 -21.67 -10.52
CA ASP A 159 0.47 -22.17 -9.41
C ASP A 159 1.30 -22.39 -8.16
N LEU A 160 2.47 -23.00 -8.28
CA LEU A 160 3.39 -23.19 -7.16
C LEU A 160 3.85 -21.83 -6.57
N ARG A 161 4.21 -20.88 -7.43
CA ARG A 161 4.60 -19.52 -6.99
C ARG A 161 3.46 -18.80 -6.29
N MET A 162 2.23 -18.92 -6.79
CA MET A 162 1.04 -18.37 -6.16
C MET A 162 0.75 -19.04 -4.82
N ALA A 163 0.87 -20.36 -4.71
CA ALA A 163 0.68 -21.07 -3.47
C ALA A 163 1.69 -20.66 -2.40
N GLN A 164 2.97 -20.57 -2.76
CA GLN A 164 4.04 -20.17 -1.85
C GLN A 164 3.88 -18.73 -1.34
N SER A 165 3.66 -17.77 -2.25
CA SER A 165 3.45 -16.37 -1.88
C SER A 165 2.11 -16.16 -1.17
N GLY A 166 1.05 -16.88 -1.59
CA GLY A 166 -0.25 -16.87 -0.95
C GLY A 166 -0.22 -17.35 0.50
N ALA A 167 0.52 -18.42 0.78
CA ALA A 167 0.70 -18.91 2.16
C ALA A 167 1.32 -17.85 3.08
N VAL A 168 2.32 -17.10 2.58
CA VAL A 168 2.92 -15.98 3.32
C VAL A 168 1.90 -14.87 3.56
N ILE A 169 1.12 -14.50 2.55
CA ILE A 169 0.08 -13.46 2.65
C ILE A 169 -0.96 -13.86 3.71
N ILE A 170 -1.49 -15.09 3.63
CA ILE A 170 -2.49 -15.61 4.59
C ILE A 170 -1.95 -15.58 6.01
N TYR A 171 -0.73 -16.08 6.21
CA TYR A 171 -0.08 -16.09 7.53
C TYR A 171 -0.01 -14.69 8.15
N TYR A 172 0.48 -13.70 7.40
CA TYR A 172 0.61 -12.34 7.92
C TYR A 172 -0.74 -11.66 8.16
N ARG A 173 -1.72 -11.88 7.28
CA ARG A 173 -3.08 -11.32 7.47
C ARG A 173 -3.75 -11.91 8.69
N ALA A 174 -3.68 -13.23 8.90
CA ALA A 174 -4.24 -13.87 10.08
C ALA A 174 -3.62 -13.28 11.38
N ARG A 175 -2.29 -13.19 11.43
CA ARG A 175 -1.59 -12.59 12.58
C ARG A 175 -1.91 -11.12 12.78
N PHE A 176 -2.15 -10.38 11.71
CA PHE A 176 -2.57 -8.98 11.78
C PHE A 176 -3.99 -8.86 12.35
N CYS A 177 -4.92 -9.69 11.90
CA CYS A 177 -6.29 -9.72 12.44
C CYS A 177 -6.34 -10.08 13.92
N GLU A 178 -5.53 -11.04 14.39
CA GLU A 178 -5.42 -11.36 15.82
C GLU A 178 -5.04 -10.13 16.65
N ARG A 179 -4.02 -9.37 16.19
CA ARG A 179 -3.62 -8.14 16.87
C ARG A 179 -4.62 -7.01 16.71
N LEU A 180 -5.18 -6.85 15.52
CA LEU A 180 -6.18 -5.82 15.26
C LEU A 180 -7.42 -6.01 16.13
N LYS A 181 -7.85 -7.24 16.35
CA LYS A 181 -8.97 -7.57 17.26
C LYS A 181 -8.79 -6.99 18.64
N GLU A 182 -7.58 -7.10 19.20
CA GLU A 182 -7.25 -6.57 20.52
C GLU A 182 -7.34 -5.04 20.56
N TYR A 183 -6.56 -4.36 19.71
CA TYR A 183 -6.48 -2.90 19.73
C TYR A 183 -7.75 -2.20 19.25
N ALA A 184 -8.35 -2.70 18.17
CA ALA A 184 -9.58 -2.16 17.64
C ALA A 184 -10.76 -2.37 18.60
N GLY A 185 -10.81 -3.51 19.30
CA GLY A 185 -11.82 -3.78 20.32
C GLY A 185 -11.75 -2.79 21.49
N ILE A 186 -10.55 -2.44 21.96
CA ILE A 186 -10.35 -1.43 23.01
C ILE A 186 -10.82 -0.06 22.50
N ALA A 187 -10.32 0.40 21.37
CA ALA A 187 -10.66 1.70 20.80
C ALA A 187 -12.17 1.82 20.51
N HIS A 188 -12.78 0.78 19.97
CA HIS A 188 -14.22 0.75 19.69
C HIS A 188 -15.06 0.83 20.96
N ARG A 189 -14.66 0.14 22.00
CA ARG A 189 -15.35 0.20 23.31
C ARG A 189 -15.30 1.61 23.91
N GLU A 190 -14.15 2.28 23.79
CA GLU A 190 -14.01 3.67 24.24
C GLU A 190 -14.91 4.61 23.41
N CYS A 191 -14.91 4.51 22.08
CA CYS A 191 -15.73 5.34 21.21
C CYS A 191 -17.23 5.10 21.36
N SER A 192 -17.66 3.85 21.60
CA SER A 192 -19.07 3.49 21.77
C SER A 192 -19.59 3.71 23.20
N GLY A 193 -18.72 4.06 24.16
CA GLY A 193 -19.05 4.10 25.56
C GLY A 193 -19.43 2.73 26.15
N GLY A 194 -18.84 1.67 25.61
CA GLY A 194 -19.04 0.28 26.03
C GLY A 194 -20.36 -0.35 25.55
N ARG A 195 -21.08 0.31 24.64
CA ARG A 195 -22.40 -0.17 24.16
C ARG A 195 -22.32 -1.21 23.07
N GLU A 196 -21.18 -1.32 22.42
CA GLU A 196 -20.98 -2.20 21.25
C GLU A 196 -19.66 -2.98 21.39
N GLU A 197 -19.65 -4.19 20.84
CA GLU A 197 -18.45 -5.01 20.72
C GLU A 197 -18.05 -5.17 19.26
N LEU A 198 -16.76 -4.98 18.99
CA LEU A 198 -16.18 -5.17 17.66
C LEU A 198 -15.48 -6.53 17.56
N GLY A 199 -15.98 -7.40 16.68
CA GLY A 199 -15.31 -8.62 16.27
C GLY A 199 -14.48 -8.43 15.01
N VAL A 200 -13.25 -8.97 14.99
CA VAL A 200 -12.39 -9.03 13.81
C VAL A 200 -11.96 -10.48 13.61
N GLU A 201 -12.29 -11.03 12.46
CA GLU A 201 -11.97 -12.41 12.06
C GLU A 201 -11.37 -12.43 10.65
N TYR A 202 -10.48 -13.41 10.43
CA TYR A 202 -9.84 -13.64 9.12
C TYR A 202 -10.32 -14.94 8.50
#